data_8317d629d2615a9c7c736ae5d24503d9
#
_entry.id   8317d629d2615a9c7c736ae5d24503d9
#
_cell.length_a   1.000
_cell.length_b   1.000
_cell.length_c   1.000
_cell.angle_alpha   90.00
_cell.angle_beta   90.00
_cell.angle_gamma   90.00
#
_symmetry.space_group_name_H-M   'P 1'
#
loop_
_entity.id
_entity.type
_entity.pdbx_description
1 polymer ?
#
loop_
_entity_poly.entity_id
_entity_poly.type
_entity_poly.pdbx_seq_one_letter_code
_entity_poly.pdbx_strand_id
1 'polypeptide(L)'
;IKSRSEGFGREVRRRIMLGNFVLSAGYYDAYYNKALRARRVIRDALSDAFKKYDFIAGAVYPSTAPKLGESFDDPLKTYIGDAYTVPANLAGLPAISVPCGKTAALQLMAAPRADEKLLGAARCLTL
;
A
#
# COMPACT_ATOMS: atom_id res chain seq x y z
N ILE A 1 -4.13 -2.24 -29.79
CA ILE A 1 -5.42 -2.82 -29.35
C ILE A 1 -5.18 -4.18 -28.70
N LYS A 2 -4.50 -5.15 -29.34
CA LYS A 2 -4.24 -6.51 -28.79
C LYS A 2 -3.61 -6.51 -27.39
N SER A 3 -2.59 -5.67 -27.13
CA SER A 3 -1.94 -5.59 -25.81
C SER A 3 -2.91 -5.22 -24.67
N ARG A 4 -3.94 -4.40 -24.95
CA ARG A 4 -4.92 -3.98 -23.95
C ARG A 4 -6.04 -5.01 -23.77
N SER A 5 -6.42 -5.72 -24.82
CA SER A 5 -7.50 -6.71 -24.75
C SER A 5 -7.04 -8.08 -24.27
N GLU A 6 -5.83 -8.48 -24.63
CA GLU A 6 -5.28 -9.81 -24.36
C GLU A 6 -4.20 -9.82 -23.26
N GLY A 7 -3.42 -8.72 -23.13
CA GLY A 7 -2.30 -8.63 -22.20
C GLY A 7 -2.65 -8.22 -20.76
N PHE A 8 -3.84 -7.62 -20.54
CA PHE A 8 -4.24 -7.18 -19.19
C PHE A 8 -5.25 -8.12 -18.55
N GLY A 9 -4.96 -8.58 -17.36
CA GLY A 9 -5.88 -9.32 -16.52
C GLY A 9 -7.14 -8.50 -16.14
N ARG A 10 -8.17 -9.18 -15.66
CA ARG A 10 -9.47 -8.58 -15.32
C ARG A 10 -9.35 -7.41 -14.33
N GLU A 11 -8.55 -7.57 -13.27
CA GLU A 11 -8.38 -6.55 -12.24
C GLU A 11 -7.64 -5.31 -12.77
N VAL A 12 -6.60 -5.48 -13.57
CA VAL A 12 -5.86 -4.37 -14.19
C VAL A 12 -6.80 -3.54 -15.09
N ARG A 13 -7.61 -4.20 -15.92
CA ARG A 13 -8.60 -3.53 -16.77
C ARG A 13 -9.61 -2.74 -15.95
N ARG A 14 -10.13 -3.33 -14.86
CA ARG A 14 -11.05 -2.67 -13.93
C ARG A 14 -10.44 -1.42 -13.31
N ARG A 15 -9.19 -1.47 -12.84
CA ARG A 15 -8.49 -0.30 -12.26
C ARG A 15 -8.24 0.80 -13.28
N ILE A 16 -7.89 0.46 -14.51
CA ILE A 16 -7.73 1.44 -15.59
C ILE A 16 -9.06 2.14 -15.90
N MET A 17 -10.15 1.38 -15.99
CA MET A 17 -11.49 1.96 -16.24
C MET A 17 -11.93 2.88 -15.09
N LEU A 18 -11.73 2.45 -13.84
CA LEU A 18 -12.02 3.26 -12.65
C LEU A 18 -11.20 4.56 -12.63
N GLY A 19 -9.90 4.47 -12.95
CA GLY A 19 -9.03 5.63 -13.05
C GLY A 19 -9.50 6.64 -14.10
N ASN A 20 -9.87 6.19 -15.28
CA ASN A 20 -10.43 7.04 -16.34
C ASN A 20 -11.74 7.70 -15.90
N PHE A 21 -12.61 6.97 -15.20
CA PHE A 21 -13.86 7.51 -14.67
C PHE A 21 -13.61 8.62 -13.66
N VAL A 22 -12.72 8.40 -12.70
CA VAL A 22 -12.39 9.38 -11.64
C VAL A 22 -11.73 10.64 -12.22
N LEU A 23 -11.01 10.52 -13.35
CA LEU A 23 -10.38 11.65 -14.04
C LEU A 23 -11.30 12.34 -15.05
N SER A 24 -12.52 11.84 -15.29
CA SER A 24 -13.45 12.43 -16.24
C SER A 24 -14.11 13.72 -15.71
N ALA A 25 -14.61 14.52 -16.64
CA ALA A 25 -15.29 15.78 -16.30
C ALA A 25 -16.47 15.56 -15.32
N GLY A 26 -16.55 16.40 -14.31
CA GLY A 26 -17.55 16.32 -13.24
C GLY A 26 -17.17 15.43 -12.05
N TYR A 27 -16.22 14.50 -12.20
CA TYR A 27 -15.77 13.63 -11.11
C TYR A 27 -14.38 13.99 -10.60
N TYR A 28 -13.59 14.74 -11.36
CA TYR A 28 -12.24 15.13 -11.03
C TYR A 28 -12.15 15.84 -9.68
N ASP A 29 -12.94 16.89 -9.46
CA ASP A 29 -12.92 17.64 -8.21
C ASP A 29 -13.53 16.87 -7.04
N ALA A 30 -14.61 16.14 -7.29
CA ALA A 30 -15.32 15.39 -6.26
C ALA A 30 -14.51 14.20 -5.72
N TYR A 31 -13.77 13.52 -6.58
CA TYR A 31 -13.05 12.29 -6.21
C TYR A 31 -11.54 12.48 -6.22
N TYR A 32 -10.94 12.92 -7.33
CA TYR A 32 -9.49 13.00 -7.47
C TYR A 32 -8.88 14.04 -6.53
N ASN A 33 -9.39 15.28 -6.51
CA ASN A 33 -8.89 16.33 -5.63
C ASN A 33 -9.15 16.02 -4.15
N LYS A 34 -10.27 15.37 -3.84
CA LYS A 34 -10.55 14.88 -2.48
C LYS A 34 -9.55 13.80 -2.05
N ALA A 35 -9.23 12.86 -2.93
CA ALA A 35 -8.23 11.84 -2.68
C ALA A 35 -6.82 12.43 -2.48
N LEU A 36 -6.42 13.45 -3.26
CA LEU A 36 -5.15 14.14 -3.06
C LEU A 36 -5.07 14.84 -1.70
N ARG A 37 -6.17 15.43 -1.23
CA ARG A 37 -6.24 16.04 0.11
C ARG A 37 -6.11 14.98 1.21
N ALA A 38 -6.82 13.86 1.08
CA ALA A 38 -6.71 12.74 2.02
C ALA A 38 -5.28 12.16 2.04
N ARG A 39 -4.65 11.99 0.86
CA ARG A 39 -3.25 11.58 0.74
C ARG A 39 -2.30 12.52 1.48
N ARG A 40 -2.53 13.84 1.38
CA ARG A 40 -1.71 14.84 2.10
C ARG A 40 -1.82 14.65 3.62
N VAL A 41 -3.03 14.47 4.15
CA VAL A 41 -3.25 14.24 5.60
C VAL A 41 -2.48 13.01 6.08
N ILE A 42 -2.56 11.90 5.34
CA ILE A 42 -1.82 10.67 5.68
C ILE A 42 -0.31 10.92 5.66
N ARG A 43 0.20 11.57 4.61
CA ARG A 43 1.63 11.87 4.48
C ARG A 43 2.11 12.76 5.61
N ASP A 44 1.38 13.82 5.93
CA ASP A 44 1.78 14.80 6.94
C ASP A 44 1.78 14.16 8.34
N ALA A 45 0.78 13.33 8.66
CA ALA A 45 0.73 12.58 9.92
C ALA A 45 1.93 11.62 10.09
N LEU A 46 2.28 10.87 9.02
CA LEU A 46 3.45 9.98 9.04
C LEU A 46 4.76 10.77 9.11
N SER A 47 4.86 11.90 8.39
CA SER A 47 6.03 12.78 8.45
C SER A 47 6.24 13.35 9.86
N ASP A 48 5.18 13.70 10.57
CA ASP A 48 5.27 14.17 11.97
C ASP A 48 5.72 13.05 12.92
N ALA A 49 5.30 11.82 12.69
CA ALA A 49 5.78 10.66 13.45
C ALA A 49 7.30 10.46 13.25
N PHE A 50 7.81 10.60 12.03
CA PHE A 50 9.24 10.47 11.74
C PHE A 50 10.13 11.61 12.27
N LYS A 51 9.56 12.69 12.79
CA LYS A 51 10.32 13.69 13.56
C LYS A 51 10.73 13.17 14.95
N LYS A 52 10.03 12.14 15.45
CA LYS A 52 10.21 11.57 16.79
C LYS A 52 10.75 10.15 16.77
N TYR A 53 10.47 9.39 15.72
CA TYR A 53 10.78 7.97 15.63
C TYR A 53 11.58 7.68 14.37
N ASP A 54 12.50 6.74 14.47
CA ASP A 54 13.33 6.28 13.35
C ASP A 54 12.58 5.34 12.42
N PHE A 55 11.71 4.53 12.99
CA PHE A 55 10.91 3.53 12.28
C PHE A 55 9.47 3.48 12.82
N ILE A 56 8.56 3.11 11.95
CA ILE A 56 7.20 2.72 12.30
C ILE A 56 7.06 1.25 11.97
N ALA A 57 6.63 0.44 12.95
CA ALA A 57 6.43 -0.98 12.80
C ALA A 57 4.95 -1.34 12.93
N GLY A 58 4.48 -2.30 12.14
CA GLY A 58 3.10 -2.75 12.17
C GLY A 58 2.88 -4.08 11.45
N ALA A 59 1.65 -4.56 11.49
CA ALA A 59 1.28 -5.74 10.72
C ALA A 59 1.32 -5.45 9.21
N VAL A 60 1.63 -6.47 8.40
CA VAL A 60 1.58 -6.38 6.94
C VAL A 60 0.16 -6.60 6.45
N TYR A 61 -0.59 -7.48 7.11
CA TYR A 61 -1.92 -7.92 6.71
C TYR A 61 -2.85 -8.00 7.92
N PRO A 62 -4.14 -7.65 7.79
CA PRO A 62 -5.07 -7.57 8.93
C PRO A 62 -5.55 -8.92 9.46
N SER A 63 -5.24 -10.01 8.78
CA SER A 63 -5.64 -11.36 9.16
C SER A 63 -4.54 -12.38 8.85
N THR A 64 -4.80 -13.66 9.15
CA THR A 64 -3.94 -14.76 8.69
C THR A 64 -3.96 -14.88 7.17
N ALA A 65 -2.93 -15.51 6.60
CA ALA A 65 -2.84 -15.72 5.16
C ALA A 65 -4.11 -16.41 4.62
N PRO A 66 -4.72 -15.88 3.54
CA PRO A 66 -5.89 -16.50 2.92
C PRO A 66 -5.53 -17.85 2.26
N LYS A 67 -6.50 -18.73 2.11
CA LYS A 67 -6.31 -19.94 1.32
C LYS A 67 -6.12 -19.60 -0.15
N LEU A 68 -5.42 -20.47 -0.89
CA LEU A 68 -5.24 -20.29 -2.33
C LEU A 68 -6.62 -20.21 -3.02
N GLY A 69 -6.82 -19.15 -3.81
CA GLY A 69 -8.07 -18.87 -4.51
C GLY A 69 -9.11 -18.06 -3.72
N GLU A 70 -9.06 -18.02 -2.38
CA GLU A 70 -10.07 -17.35 -1.55
C GLU A 70 -10.11 -15.83 -1.76
N SER A 71 -8.95 -15.20 -2.03
CA SER A 71 -8.84 -13.75 -2.20
C SER A 71 -9.45 -13.20 -3.49
N PHE A 72 -9.81 -14.05 -4.45
CA PHE A 72 -10.36 -13.63 -5.74
C PHE A 72 -11.89 -13.57 -5.77
N ASP A 73 -12.55 -14.18 -4.78
CA ASP A 73 -14.02 -14.28 -4.76
C ASP A 73 -14.68 -12.98 -4.25
N ASP A 74 -14.00 -12.25 -3.35
CA ASP A 74 -14.50 -10.98 -2.79
C ASP A 74 -13.48 -9.85 -2.98
N PRO A 75 -13.73 -8.91 -3.92
CA PRO A 75 -12.86 -7.75 -4.13
C PRO A 75 -12.68 -6.86 -2.89
N LEU A 76 -13.69 -6.77 -2.01
CA LEU A 76 -13.60 -5.94 -0.81
C LEU A 76 -12.63 -6.54 0.20
N LYS A 77 -12.61 -7.85 0.37
CA LYS A 77 -11.61 -8.53 1.23
C LYS A 77 -10.19 -8.29 0.74
N THR A 78 -9.99 -8.30 -0.57
CA THR A 78 -8.68 -8.01 -1.17
C THR A 78 -8.24 -6.57 -0.88
N TYR A 79 -9.14 -5.60 -0.99
CA TYR A 79 -8.82 -4.18 -0.68
C TYR A 79 -8.57 -3.95 0.83
N ILE A 80 -9.30 -4.64 1.71
CA ILE A 80 -9.04 -4.58 3.15
C ILE A 80 -7.65 -5.16 3.47
N GLY A 81 -7.21 -6.16 2.73
CA GLY A 81 -5.87 -6.74 2.84
C GLY A 81 -4.75 -5.71 2.68
N ASP A 82 -4.96 -4.71 1.82
CA ASP A 82 -3.97 -3.66 1.54
C ASP A 82 -3.97 -2.51 2.58
N ALA A 83 -4.85 -2.56 3.59
CA ALA A 83 -5.08 -1.44 4.50
C ALA A 83 -3.81 -0.96 5.24
N TYR A 84 -2.87 -1.86 5.52
CA TYR A 84 -1.63 -1.53 6.22
C TYR A 84 -0.46 -1.21 5.30
N THR A 85 -0.47 -1.65 4.05
CA THR A 85 0.62 -1.43 3.09
C THR A 85 0.41 -0.19 2.23
N VAL A 86 -0.83 0.16 1.92
CA VAL A 86 -1.20 1.34 1.11
C VAL A 86 -0.73 2.67 1.72
N PRO A 87 -0.78 2.91 3.05
CA PRO A 87 -0.32 4.17 3.65
C PRO A 87 1.14 4.51 3.32
N ALA A 88 2.04 3.52 3.31
CA ALA A 88 3.44 3.73 2.91
C ALA A 88 3.55 4.24 1.47
N ASN A 89 2.79 3.64 0.54
CA ASN A 89 2.74 4.05 -0.87
C ASN A 89 2.15 5.45 -1.04
N LEU A 90 1.06 5.77 -0.32
CA LEU A 90 0.42 7.09 -0.38
C LEU A 90 1.33 8.19 0.16
N ALA A 91 2.10 7.91 1.20
CA ALA A 91 3.02 8.85 1.81
C ALA A 91 4.38 8.94 1.07
N GLY A 92 4.71 7.97 0.20
CA GLY A 92 5.99 7.91 -0.50
C GLY A 92 7.15 7.52 0.42
N LEU A 93 6.90 6.56 1.31
CA LEU A 93 7.85 6.07 2.31
C LEU A 93 8.48 4.75 1.88
N PRO A 94 9.76 4.53 2.14
CA PRO A 94 10.35 3.20 2.04
C PRO A 94 9.74 2.28 3.12
N ALA A 95 9.36 1.09 2.70
CA ALA A 95 8.78 0.07 3.57
C ALA A 95 9.29 -1.32 3.19
N ILE A 96 9.45 -2.18 4.17
CA ILE A 96 9.89 -3.57 4.00
C ILE A 96 9.05 -4.49 4.88
N SER A 97 8.76 -5.68 4.37
CA SER A 97 8.16 -6.78 5.13
C SER A 97 9.26 -7.72 5.62
N VAL A 98 9.32 -7.92 6.92
CA VAL A 98 10.28 -8.82 7.58
C VAL A 98 9.53 -10.02 8.11
N PRO A 99 9.95 -11.26 7.83
CA PRO A 99 9.34 -12.46 8.38
C PRO A 99 9.33 -12.43 9.92
N CYS A 100 8.21 -12.81 10.51
CA CYS A 100 8.04 -12.93 11.96
C CYS A 100 7.37 -14.28 12.26
N GLY A 101 8.17 -15.30 12.50
CA GLY A 101 7.69 -16.66 12.62
C GLY A 101 7.35 -17.30 11.26
N LYS A 102 6.47 -18.34 11.28
CA LYS A 102 6.18 -19.15 10.08
C LYS A 102 5.16 -18.53 9.12
N THR A 103 4.22 -17.75 9.64
CA THR A 103 3.04 -17.30 8.86
C THR A 103 2.73 -15.81 9.04
N ALA A 104 3.53 -15.09 9.81
CA ALA A 104 3.35 -13.67 10.06
C ALA A 104 4.53 -12.87 9.49
N ALA A 105 4.30 -11.59 9.26
CA ALA A 105 5.33 -10.64 8.88
C ALA A 105 5.10 -9.30 9.56
N LEU A 106 6.20 -8.62 9.86
CA LEU A 106 6.25 -7.28 10.40
C LEU A 106 6.56 -6.32 9.25
N GLN A 107 5.75 -5.30 9.05
CA GLN A 107 6.09 -4.18 8.19
C GLN A 107 6.91 -3.16 8.97
N LEU A 108 8.04 -2.75 8.41
CA LEU A 108 8.79 -1.59 8.86
C LEU A 108 8.71 -0.49 7.81
N MET A 109 8.50 0.74 8.26
CA MET A 109 8.57 1.94 7.45
C MET A 109 9.63 2.88 8.01
N ALA A 110 10.31 3.63 7.13
CA ALA A 110 11.27 4.66 7.51
C ALA A 110 10.93 5.99 6.83
N ALA A 111 11.62 7.06 7.24
CA ALA A 111 11.50 8.38 6.63
C ALA A 111 11.83 8.35 5.12
N PRO A 112 11.35 9.30 4.32
CA PRO A 112 11.66 9.37 2.90
C PRO A 112 13.17 9.32 2.63
N ARG A 113 13.60 8.49 1.67
CA ARG A 113 15.01 8.26 1.27
C ARG A 113 15.89 7.61 2.35
N ALA A 114 15.30 7.02 3.39
CA ALA A 114 16.03 6.28 4.42
C ALA A 114 16.07 4.77 4.13
N ASP A 115 16.18 4.39 2.85
CA ASP A 115 16.15 3.00 2.38
C ASP A 115 17.30 2.18 2.98
N GLU A 116 18.52 2.73 3.01
CA GLU A 116 19.70 2.07 3.57
C GLU A 116 19.52 1.79 5.08
N LYS A 117 19.02 2.79 5.83
CA LYS A 117 18.71 2.65 7.25
C LYS A 117 17.64 1.58 7.49
N LEU A 118 16.61 1.55 6.65
CA LEU A 118 15.54 0.56 6.72
C LEU A 118 16.05 -0.86 6.46
N LEU A 119 16.88 -1.05 5.44
CA LEU A 119 17.50 -2.34 5.13
C LEU A 119 18.43 -2.82 6.25
N GLY A 120 19.20 -1.91 6.85
CA GLY A 120 20.02 -2.20 8.01
C GLY A 120 19.21 -2.70 9.21
N ALA A 121 18.11 -2.03 9.54
CA ALA A 121 17.21 -2.44 10.61
C ALA A 121 16.53 -3.79 10.32
N ALA A 122 16.05 -4.00 9.09
CA ALA A 122 15.43 -5.25 8.69
C ALA A 122 16.41 -6.43 8.83
N ARG A 123 17.67 -6.26 8.45
CA ARG A 123 18.72 -7.28 8.62
C ARG A 123 18.94 -7.67 10.08
N CYS A 124 18.88 -6.72 11.01
CA CYS A 124 19.00 -7.02 12.43
C CYS A 124 17.82 -7.82 13.01
N LEU A 125 16.66 -7.75 12.37
CA LEU A 125 15.45 -8.46 12.81
C LEU A 125 15.33 -9.87 12.20
N THR A 126 16.10 -10.19 11.19
CA THR A 126 16.08 -11.50 10.50
C THR A 126 17.17 -12.47 11.01
N LEU A 127 17.96 -12.07 11.97
CA LEU A 127 18.93 -12.90 12.68
C LEU A 127 18.27 -13.55 13.90
#